data_3e71b1ad3fb8248f5079e47e69d7f149
#
_entry.id   3e71b1ad3fb8248f5079e47e69d7f149
#
_cell.length_a   1.000
_cell.length_b   1.000
_cell.length_c   1.000
_cell.angle_alpha   90.00
_cell.angle_beta   90.00
_cell.angle_gamma   90.00
#
_symmetry.space_group_name_H-M   'P 1'
#
loop_
_entity.id
_entity.type
_entity.pdbx_description
1 polymer ?
#
loop_
_entity_poly.entity_id
_entity_poly.type
_entity_poly.pdbx_seq_one_letter_code
_entity_poly.pdbx_strand_id
1 'polypeptide(L)' 'MLVDPRMRKLAHNLVNYSCSVRRGENVWIEAYGVDAAFVNCLVEEVYAAGGYPYVSLYDNRVQRAVMKGMDETLADRM' A
#
# COMPACT_ATOMS: atom_id res chain seq x y z
N MET A 1 -7.51 -12.29 13.32
CA MET A 1 -8.32 -11.21 12.70
C MET A 1 -9.13 -11.78 11.55
N LEU A 2 -10.43 -11.51 11.56
CA LEU A 2 -11.29 -11.95 10.47
C LEU A 2 -11.17 -10.94 9.32
N VAL A 3 -10.76 -11.44 8.17
CA VAL A 3 -10.67 -10.61 6.96
C VAL A 3 -12.01 -10.66 6.25
N ASP A 4 -12.55 -9.48 5.92
CA ASP A 4 -13.78 -9.38 5.16
C ASP A 4 -13.59 -10.05 3.79
N PRO A 5 -14.47 -10.98 3.40
CA PRO A 5 -14.37 -11.62 2.08
C PRO A 5 -14.36 -10.62 0.90
N ARG A 6 -14.96 -9.45 1.07
CA ARG A 6 -14.93 -8.40 0.04
C ARG A 6 -13.55 -7.80 -0.13
N MET A 7 -12.81 -7.65 0.98
CA MET A 7 -11.41 -7.19 0.94
C MET A 7 -10.55 -8.15 0.15
N ARG A 8 -10.70 -9.44 0.43
CA ARG A 8 -9.92 -10.48 -0.23
C ARG A 8 -10.24 -10.54 -1.72
N LYS A 9 -11.50 -10.44 -2.06
CA LYS A 9 -11.93 -10.44 -3.46
C LYS A 9 -11.42 -9.20 -4.20
N LEU A 10 -11.48 -8.03 -3.56
CA LEU A 10 -10.96 -6.79 -4.15
C LEU A 10 -9.46 -6.89 -4.36
N ALA A 11 -8.71 -7.38 -3.37
CA ALA A 11 -7.27 -7.56 -3.48
C ALA A 11 -6.93 -8.51 -4.64
N HIS A 12 -7.64 -9.62 -4.74
CA HIS A 12 -7.46 -10.60 -5.82
C HIS A 12 -7.68 -9.95 -7.19
N ASN A 13 -8.75 -9.17 -7.34
CA ASN A 13 -9.06 -8.51 -8.60
C ASN A 13 -8.05 -7.43 -8.95
N LEU A 14 -7.59 -6.65 -7.96
CA LEU A 14 -6.58 -5.63 -8.20
C LEU A 14 -5.27 -6.24 -8.70
N VAL A 15 -4.80 -7.29 -8.05
CA VAL A 15 -3.53 -7.92 -8.39
C VAL A 15 -3.59 -8.62 -9.75
N ASN A 16 -4.65 -9.39 -9.98
CA ASN A 16 -4.70 -10.27 -11.15
C ASN A 16 -5.31 -9.62 -12.40
N TYR A 17 -6.19 -8.64 -12.24
CA TYR A 17 -6.88 -8.03 -13.39
C TYR A 17 -6.47 -6.59 -13.62
N SER A 18 -6.47 -5.76 -12.58
CA SER A 18 -6.14 -4.34 -12.76
C SER A 18 -4.66 -4.10 -12.96
N CYS A 19 -3.81 -4.78 -12.19
CA CYS A 19 -2.35 -4.65 -12.28
C CYS A 19 -1.71 -5.74 -13.13
N SER A 20 -2.42 -6.83 -13.37
CA SER A 20 -1.94 -7.97 -14.17
C SER A 20 -0.54 -8.45 -13.75
N VAL A 21 -0.36 -8.66 -12.44
CA VAL A 21 0.92 -9.09 -11.90
C VAL A 21 1.32 -10.44 -12.50
N ARG A 22 2.54 -10.52 -12.99
CA ARG A 22 3.10 -11.73 -13.58
C ARG A 22 4.15 -12.34 -12.66
N ARG A 23 4.40 -13.62 -12.87
CA ARG A 23 5.42 -14.34 -12.11
C ARG A 23 6.79 -13.69 -12.26
N GLY A 24 7.45 -13.48 -11.12
CA GLY A 24 8.78 -12.87 -11.09
C GLY A 24 8.80 -11.35 -11.05
N GLU A 25 7.65 -10.70 -11.17
CA GLU A 25 7.58 -9.23 -11.13
C GLU A 25 7.75 -8.69 -9.72
N ASN A 26 8.42 -7.55 -9.62
CA ASN A 26 8.46 -6.76 -8.39
C ASN A 26 7.24 -5.84 -8.37
N VAL A 27 6.50 -5.87 -7.26
CA VAL A 27 5.28 -5.07 -7.11
C VAL A 27 5.45 -4.12 -5.94
N TRP A 28 5.37 -2.83 -6.20
CA TRP A 28 5.50 -1.80 -5.19
C TRP A 28 4.11 -1.36 -4.74
N ILE A 29 3.84 -1.51 -3.45
CA ILE A 29 2.57 -1.14 -2.85
C ILE A 29 2.80 0.04 -1.92
N GLU A 30 2.24 1.19 -2.27
CA GLU A 30 2.28 2.36 -1.40
C GLU A 30 0.87 2.60 -0.87
N ALA A 31 0.71 2.50 0.45
CA ALA A 31 -0.59 2.59 1.09
C ALA A 31 -0.64 3.79 2.03
N TYR A 32 -1.57 4.70 1.78
CA TYR A 32 -1.77 5.93 2.54
C TYR A 32 -3.08 5.85 3.31
N GLY A 33 -3.00 5.66 4.62
CA GLY A 33 -4.20 5.59 5.47
C GLY A 33 -5.11 4.41 5.18
N VAL A 34 -4.55 3.33 4.64
CA VAL A 34 -5.30 2.11 4.31
C VAL A 34 -5.18 1.12 5.45
N ASP A 35 -6.24 0.35 5.68
CA ASP A 35 -6.27 -0.71 6.68
C ASP A 35 -5.18 -1.76 6.38
N ALA A 36 -4.36 -2.07 7.38
CA ALA A 36 -3.29 -3.05 7.25
C ALA A 36 -3.82 -4.44 6.85
N ALA A 37 -5.03 -4.79 7.26
CA ALA A 37 -5.64 -6.06 6.87
C ALA A 37 -5.83 -6.15 5.36
N PHE A 38 -6.21 -5.06 4.71
CA PHE A 38 -6.35 -5.01 3.26
C PHE A 38 -4.98 -5.12 2.57
N VAL A 39 -3.99 -4.40 3.10
CA VAL A 39 -2.61 -4.47 2.55
C VAL A 39 -2.07 -5.89 2.65
N ASN A 40 -2.33 -6.58 3.76
CA ASN A 40 -1.94 -7.99 3.90
C ASN A 40 -2.58 -8.87 2.82
N CYS A 41 -3.84 -8.61 2.48
CA CYS A 41 -4.51 -9.33 1.39
C CYS A 41 -3.80 -9.09 0.05
N LEU A 42 -3.40 -7.84 -0.21
CA LEU A 42 -2.65 -7.50 -1.44
C LEU A 42 -1.31 -8.25 -1.49
N VAL A 43 -0.59 -8.26 -0.38
CA VAL A 43 0.70 -8.96 -0.28
C VAL A 43 0.52 -10.44 -0.58
N GLU A 44 -0.46 -11.08 0.04
CA GLU A 44 -0.74 -12.50 -0.18
C GLU A 44 -1.10 -12.79 -1.64
N GLU A 45 -1.90 -11.92 -2.25
CA GLU A 45 -2.28 -12.10 -3.66
C GLU A 45 -1.10 -11.91 -4.61
N VAL A 46 -0.18 -10.99 -4.31
CA VAL A 46 1.03 -10.81 -5.11
C VAL A 46 1.90 -12.08 -5.06
N TYR A 47 2.10 -12.64 -3.86
CA TYR A 47 2.84 -13.91 -3.74
C TYR A 47 2.13 -15.04 -4.46
N ALA A 48 0.80 -15.12 -4.38
CA ALA A 48 0.02 -16.14 -5.07
C ALA A 48 0.16 -16.03 -6.59
N ALA A 49 0.33 -14.81 -7.10
CA ALA A 49 0.56 -14.59 -8.53
C ALA A 49 2.03 -14.83 -8.95
N GLY A 50 2.90 -15.11 -7.98
CA GLY A 50 4.31 -15.36 -8.24
C GLY A 50 5.18 -14.12 -8.27
N GLY A 51 4.66 -12.96 -7.84
CA GLY A 51 5.41 -11.72 -7.77
C GLY A 51 6.10 -11.52 -6.42
N TYR A 52 6.84 -10.43 -6.32
CA TYR A 52 7.56 -10.04 -5.10
C TYR A 52 7.04 -8.70 -4.62
N PRO A 53 6.28 -8.65 -3.50
CA PRO A 53 5.74 -7.40 -3.00
C PRO A 53 6.74 -6.61 -2.17
N TYR A 54 6.75 -5.32 -2.37
CA TYR A 54 7.50 -4.34 -1.55
C TYR A 54 6.48 -3.32 -1.06
N VAL A 55 6.36 -3.17 0.26
CA VAL A 55 5.29 -2.39 0.85
C VAL A 55 5.84 -1.20 1.62
N SER A 56 5.25 -0.03 1.36
CA SER A 56 5.45 1.16 2.16
C SER A 56 4.09 1.61 2.72
N LEU A 57 3.99 1.68 4.04
CA LEU A 57 2.78 2.10 4.73
C LEU A 57 2.95 3.53 5.25
N TYR A 58 1.98 4.37 4.95
CA TYR A 58 1.99 5.77 5.38
C TYR A 58 0.74 6.05 6.20
N ASP A 59 0.94 6.54 7.43
CA ASP A 59 -0.16 7.01 8.27
C ASP A 59 -0.43 8.48 7.92
N ASN A 60 -1.68 8.82 7.71
CA ASN A 60 -2.06 10.18 7.34
C ASN A 60 -1.65 11.22 8.39
N ARG A 61 -1.67 10.84 9.67
CA ARG A 61 -1.24 11.74 10.74
C ARG A 61 0.25 12.02 10.69
N VAL A 62 1.03 10.98 10.39
CA VAL A 62 2.48 11.12 10.24
C VAL A 62 2.80 11.97 9.01
N GLN A 63 2.12 11.71 7.91
CA GLN A 63 2.30 12.51 6.68
C GLN A 63 1.99 13.97 6.91
N ARG A 64 0.89 14.27 7.63
CA ARG A 64 0.55 15.65 7.96
C ARG A 64 1.62 16.32 8.82
N ALA A 65 2.17 15.60 9.79
CA ALA A 65 3.23 16.11 10.65
C ALA A 65 4.49 16.43 9.85
N VAL A 66 4.86 15.54 8.93
CA VAL A 66 6.02 15.75 8.05
C VAL A 66 5.82 16.97 7.17
N MET A 67 4.67 17.07 6.52
CA MET A 67 4.36 18.18 5.62
C MET A 67 4.32 19.51 6.36
N LYS A 68 3.73 19.53 7.54
CA LYS A 68 3.69 20.72 8.38
C LYS A 68 5.09 21.18 8.76
N GLY A 69 5.95 20.24 9.15
CA GLY A 69 7.34 20.55 9.51
C GLY A 69 8.13 21.08 8.32
N MET A 70 7.89 20.54 7.13
CA MET A 70 8.52 21.03 5.91
C MET A 70 8.10 22.46 5.59
N ASP A 71 6.82 22.77 5.71
CA ASP A 71 6.31 24.11 5.45
C ASP A 71 6.93 25.13 6.41
N GLU A 72 7.00 24.81 7.69
CA GLU A 72 7.62 25.66 8.71
C GLU A 72 9.11 25.86 8.45
N THR A 73 9.81 24.80 8.09
CA THR A 73 11.24 24.85 7.80
C THR A 73 11.52 25.70 6.55
N LEU A 74 10.72 25.54 5.52
CA LEU A 74 10.86 26.32 4.31
C LEU A 74 10.61 27.82 4.57
N ALA A 75 9.61 28.14 5.38
CA ALA A 75 9.33 29.51 5.76
C ALA A 75 10.52 30.14 6.48
N ASP A 76 11.17 29.40 7.37
CA ASP A 76 12.34 29.87 8.10
C ASP A 76 13.57 30.08 7.21
N ARG A 77 13.65 29.32 6.12
CA ARG A 77 14.77 29.41 5.18
C ARG A 77 14.60 30.49 4.13
N MET A 78 13.38 30.95 3.98
CA MET A 78 13.09 32.04 3.05
C MET A 78 13.24 33.40 3.72
#